data_70b411f0388d93498618890d8f382234
#
_entry.id   70b411f0388d93498618890d8f382234
#
_cell.length_a   1.000
_cell.length_b   1.000
_cell.length_c   1.000
_cell.angle_alpha   90.00
_cell.angle_beta   90.00
_cell.angle_gamma   90.00
#
_symmetry.space_group_name_H-M   'P 1'
#
loop_
_entity.id
_entity.type
_entity.pdbx_description
1 polymer ?
#
loop_
_entity_poly.entity_id
_entity_poly.type
_entity_poly.pdbx_seq_one_letter_code
_entity_poly.pdbx_strand_id
1 'polypeptide(L)'
;IIFSIFRYNFRTTNRSPLSIAMFKKTFFQVHWFLGITAGLILSLMGVTGAIYSYEQQILKWMNPDSYTVQATQNNKLTPAELYLHFQKQDSAIKINSITIAQEPTTSSTVNIEKEGARRGYNMMVNPYTAEVLPEVKGREFFNFIQQLHRNLTVGPVGKQITGACTLMLIFFVLSGLYLRWPKRHS
;
A
#
# COMPACT_ATOMS: atom_id res chain seq x y z
N ILE A 1 -25.50 -39.38 54.08
CA ILE A 1 -24.33 -38.73 54.70
C ILE A 1 -23.41 -38.25 53.61
N ILE A 2 -23.03 -36.96 53.62
CA ILE A 2 -22.03 -36.28 52.78
C ILE A 2 -22.48 -35.97 51.35
N PHE A 3 -23.34 -34.96 51.22
CA PHE A 3 -23.40 -34.05 50.05
C PHE A 3 -23.78 -32.67 50.58
N SER A 4 -22.82 -32.02 51.17
CA SER A 4 -22.91 -30.59 51.51
C SER A 4 -21.55 -30.01 51.28
N ILE A 5 -21.55 -28.77 50.75
CA ILE A 5 -20.38 -27.90 50.61
C ILE A 5 -19.65 -28.03 49.25
N PHE A 6 -20.24 -27.48 48.23
CA PHE A 6 -19.52 -26.59 47.32
C PHE A 6 -20.52 -25.57 46.75
N ARG A 7 -20.96 -24.68 47.60
CA ARG A 7 -21.62 -23.44 47.14
C ARG A 7 -20.51 -22.54 46.65
N TYR A 8 -20.20 -22.67 45.37
CA TYR A 8 -19.34 -21.72 44.65
C TYR A 8 -20.06 -20.39 44.69
N ASN A 9 -19.62 -19.49 45.54
CA ASN A 9 -20.02 -18.08 45.52
C ASN A 9 -19.50 -17.44 44.23
N PHE A 10 -20.23 -17.62 43.13
CA PHE A 10 -20.07 -16.80 41.96
C PHE A 10 -20.50 -15.39 42.35
N ARG A 11 -19.56 -14.63 42.89
CA ARG A 11 -19.72 -13.19 43.12
C ARG A 11 -19.96 -12.57 41.76
N THR A 12 -21.22 -12.53 41.34
CA THR A 12 -21.67 -11.68 40.25
C THR A 12 -21.30 -10.28 40.67
N THR A 13 -20.23 -9.74 40.05
CA THR A 13 -19.90 -8.33 40.15
C THR A 13 -21.06 -7.60 39.49
N ASN A 14 -22.02 -7.24 40.32
CA ASN A 14 -23.20 -6.47 39.95
C ASN A 14 -22.72 -5.05 39.63
N ARG A 15 -22.14 -4.90 38.41
CA ARG A 15 -21.82 -3.57 37.88
C ARG A 15 -23.15 -2.85 37.74
N SER A 16 -23.34 -1.81 38.55
CA SER A 16 -24.57 -1.00 38.51
C SER A 16 -24.86 -0.58 37.06
N PRO A 17 -26.13 -0.55 36.65
CA PRO A 17 -26.52 -0.12 35.29
C PRO A 17 -25.98 1.29 34.94
N LEU A 18 -25.74 2.10 35.97
CA LEU A 18 -25.08 3.41 35.83
C LEU A 18 -23.63 3.28 35.32
N SER A 19 -22.85 2.33 35.81
CA SER A 19 -21.45 2.13 35.44
C SER A 19 -21.32 1.66 33.99
N ILE A 20 -22.23 0.83 33.51
CA ILE A 20 -22.28 0.37 32.12
C ILE A 20 -22.68 1.52 31.19
N ALA A 21 -23.63 2.35 31.59
CA ALA A 21 -24.07 3.51 30.83
C ALA A 21 -22.94 4.57 30.73
N MET A 22 -22.23 4.84 31.82
CA MET A 22 -21.07 5.74 31.83
C MET A 22 -19.95 5.21 30.92
N PHE A 23 -19.64 3.93 30.98
CA PHE A 23 -18.60 3.30 30.14
C PHE A 23 -18.95 3.42 28.65
N LYS A 24 -20.20 3.15 28.26
CA LYS A 24 -20.67 3.34 26.88
C LYS A 24 -20.56 4.78 26.41
N LYS A 25 -20.93 5.74 27.25
CA LYS A 25 -20.86 7.17 26.94
C LYS A 25 -19.39 7.60 26.72
N THR A 26 -18.48 7.19 27.60
CA THR A 26 -17.06 7.50 27.45
C THR A 26 -16.47 6.85 26.19
N PHE A 27 -16.80 5.58 25.92
CA PHE A 27 -16.38 4.91 24.70
C PHE A 27 -16.88 5.61 23.45
N PHE A 28 -18.14 6.05 23.44
CA PHE A 28 -18.70 6.81 22.34
C PHE A 28 -17.97 8.15 22.13
N GLN A 29 -17.69 8.89 23.19
CA GLN A 29 -16.97 10.17 23.11
C GLN A 29 -15.55 10.00 22.58
N VAL A 30 -14.82 9.00 23.06
CA VAL A 30 -13.46 8.68 22.59
C VAL A 30 -13.52 8.24 21.11
N HIS A 31 -14.44 7.36 20.77
CA HIS A 31 -14.62 6.90 19.38
C HIS A 31 -14.93 8.08 18.44
N TRP A 32 -15.85 8.98 18.83
CA TRP A 32 -16.23 10.15 18.05
C TRP A 32 -15.05 11.12 17.85
N PHE A 33 -14.36 11.46 18.94
CA PHE A 33 -13.23 12.39 18.89
C PHE A 33 -12.06 11.83 18.04
N LEU A 34 -11.65 10.60 18.30
CA LEU A 34 -10.62 9.92 17.51
C LEU A 34 -11.09 9.71 16.07
N GLY A 35 -12.37 9.43 15.85
CA GLY A 35 -12.96 9.25 14.52
C GLY A 35 -12.83 10.50 13.64
N ILE A 36 -13.06 11.67 14.20
CA ILE A 36 -12.90 12.93 13.45
C ILE A 36 -11.41 13.22 13.20
N THR A 37 -10.57 13.10 14.23
CA THR A 37 -9.15 13.46 14.12
C THR A 37 -8.35 12.51 13.23
N ALA A 38 -8.48 11.20 13.44
CA ALA A 38 -7.79 10.21 12.63
C ALA A 38 -8.53 9.88 11.31
N GLY A 39 -9.85 10.08 11.27
CA GLY A 39 -10.68 9.78 10.11
C GLY A 39 -10.30 10.57 8.87
N LEU A 40 -9.90 11.83 9.04
CA LEU A 40 -9.42 12.66 7.93
C LEU A 40 -8.14 12.07 7.31
N ILE A 41 -7.19 11.67 8.14
CA ILE A 41 -5.93 11.05 7.68
C ILE A 41 -6.22 9.71 7.01
N LEU A 42 -7.07 8.88 7.62
CA LEU A 42 -7.47 7.58 7.06
C LEU A 42 -8.22 7.73 5.72
N SER A 43 -9.05 8.76 5.58
CA SER A 43 -9.73 9.08 4.31
C SER A 43 -8.72 9.45 3.23
N LEU A 44 -7.75 10.31 3.55
CA LEU A 44 -6.68 10.67 2.63
C LEU A 44 -5.86 9.44 2.21
N MET A 45 -5.52 8.58 3.18
CA MET A 45 -4.83 7.31 2.88
C MET A 45 -5.68 6.38 2.01
N GLY A 46 -6.98 6.30 2.24
CA GLY A 46 -7.91 5.51 1.42
C GLY A 46 -7.93 5.99 -0.03
N VAL A 47 -8.12 7.29 -0.25
CA VAL A 47 -8.16 7.88 -1.59
C VAL A 47 -6.82 7.73 -2.31
N THR A 48 -5.71 8.05 -1.64
CA THR A 48 -4.37 7.92 -2.24
C THR A 48 -4.00 6.47 -2.52
N GLY A 49 -4.40 5.53 -1.65
CA GLY A 49 -4.22 4.10 -1.88
C GLY A 49 -5.02 3.58 -3.07
N ALA A 50 -6.26 4.04 -3.24
CA ALA A 50 -7.08 3.72 -4.40
C ALA A 50 -6.43 4.23 -5.71
N ILE A 51 -6.00 5.48 -5.75
CA ILE A 51 -5.29 6.05 -6.92
C ILE A 51 -4.02 5.23 -7.21
N TYR A 52 -3.22 4.93 -6.19
CA TYR A 52 -1.97 4.19 -6.33
C TYR A 52 -2.18 2.75 -6.82
N SER A 53 -3.31 2.12 -6.46
CA SER A 53 -3.65 0.76 -6.94
C SER A 53 -3.84 0.68 -8.46
N TYR A 54 -4.19 1.78 -9.11
CA TYR A 54 -4.37 1.86 -10.55
C TYR A 54 -3.16 2.47 -11.30
N GLU A 55 -2.04 2.69 -10.62
CA GLU A 55 -0.83 3.29 -11.19
C GLU A 55 -0.43 2.65 -12.52
N GLN A 56 -0.26 1.32 -12.53
CA GLN A 56 0.23 0.63 -13.72
C GLN A 56 -0.75 0.71 -14.91
N GLN A 57 -2.05 0.60 -14.64
CA GLN A 57 -3.08 0.69 -15.65
C GLN A 57 -3.12 2.10 -16.28
N ILE A 58 -3.07 3.13 -15.44
CA ILE A 58 -3.08 4.53 -15.87
C ILE A 58 -1.80 4.86 -16.65
N LEU A 59 -0.62 4.46 -16.14
CA LEU A 59 0.64 4.70 -16.81
C LEU A 59 0.71 4.01 -18.17
N LYS A 60 0.24 2.77 -18.30
CA LYS A 60 0.14 2.06 -19.57
C LYS A 60 -0.79 2.76 -20.55
N TRP A 61 -1.94 3.20 -20.08
CA TRP A 61 -2.91 3.93 -20.91
C TRP A 61 -2.38 5.27 -21.40
N MET A 62 -1.65 6.00 -20.56
CA MET A 62 -1.06 7.30 -20.90
C MET A 62 0.19 7.21 -21.77
N ASN A 63 0.89 6.07 -21.78
CA ASN A 63 2.17 5.89 -22.43
C ASN A 63 2.22 4.61 -23.30
N PRO A 64 1.33 4.45 -24.29
CA PRO A 64 1.30 3.24 -25.10
C PRO A 64 2.65 2.97 -25.78
N ASP A 65 3.34 4.01 -26.27
CA ASP A 65 4.62 3.90 -26.96
C ASP A 65 5.77 3.41 -26.08
N SER A 66 5.66 3.57 -24.76
CA SER A 66 6.66 3.08 -23.80
C SER A 66 6.37 1.65 -23.33
N TYR A 67 5.12 1.25 -23.34
CA TYR A 67 4.70 -0.06 -22.80
C TYR A 67 4.41 -1.09 -23.89
N THR A 68 4.17 -0.68 -25.13
CA THR A 68 3.80 -1.59 -26.22
C THR A 68 4.88 -1.60 -27.29
N VAL A 69 5.24 -2.81 -27.74
CA VAL A 69 6.18 -3.03 -28.82
C VAL A 69 5.55 -3.92 -29.90
N GLN A 70 6.05 -3.83 -31.13
CA GLN A 70 5.63 -4.76 -32.17
C GLN A 70 6.27 -6.12 -31.91
N ALA A 71 5.43 -7.16 -31.83
CA ALA A 71 5.92 -8.52 -31.76
C ALA A 71 6.61 -8.87 -33.09
N THR A 72 7.81 -9.43 -33.01
CA THR A 72 8.55 -9.95 -34.15
C THR A 72 8.59 -11.47 -34.08
N GLN A 73 8.92 -12.12 -35.21
CA GLN A 73 9.14 -13.58 -35.25
C GLN A 73 10.42 -14.02 -34.53
N ASN A 74 11.29 -13.06 -34.19
CA ASN A 74 12.53 -13.33 -33.44
C ASN A 74 12.23 -13.61 -31.98
N ASN A 75 13.07 -14.41 -31.34
CA ASN A 75 13.03 -14.59 -29.91
C ASN A 75 13.40 -13.30 -29.18
N LYS A 76 12.79 -13.08 -28.02
CA LYS A 76 13.19 -12.00 -27.13
C LYS A 76 14.63 -12.21 -26.67
N LEU A 77 15.38 -11.13 -26.53
CA LEU A 77 16.71 -11.14 -25.94
C LEU A 77 16.63 -11.64 -24.49
N THR A 78 17.56 -12.46 -24.12
CA THR A 78 17.72 -12.93 -22.74
C THR A 78 18.21 -11.78 -21.83
N PRO A 79 18.01 -11.86 -20.50
CA PRO A 79 18.57 -10.86 -19.58
C PRO A 79 20.08 -10.67 -19.73
N ALA A 80 20.82 -11.74 -20.05
CA ALA A 80 22.26 -11.68 -20.26
C ALA A 80 22.63 -10.88 -21.53
N GLU A 81 21.92 -11.09 -22.63
CA GLU A 81 22.12 -10.35 -23.87
C GLU A 81 21.80 -8.86 -23.71
N LEU A 82 20.69 -8.52 -23.03
CA LEU A 82 20.35 -7.13 -22.69
C LEU A 82 21.42 -6.50 -21.79
N TYR A 83 21.89 -7.22 -20.77
CA TYR A 83 22.95 -6.74 -19.90
C TYR A 83 24.22 -6.42 -20.69
N LEU A 84 24.68 -7.34 -21.54
CA LEU A 84 25.86 -7.15 -22.38
C LEU A 84 25.68 -6.01 -23.38
N HIS A 85 24.48 -5.83 -23.94
CA HIS A 85 24.18 -4.74 -24.84
C HIS A 85 24.40 -3.38 -24.16
N PHE A 86 23.80 -3.16 -22.99
CA PHE A 86 23.94 -1.90 -22.24
C PHE A 86 25.35 -1.66 -21.71
N GLN A 87 26.06 -2.72 -21.25
CA GLN A 87 27.45 -2.61 -20.82
C GLN A 87 28.41 -2.26 -21.96
N LYS A 88 28.10 -2.65 -23.21
CA LYS A 88 28.90 -2.24 -24.38
C LYS A 88 28.64 -0.79 -24.76
N GLN A 89 27.43 -0.27 -24.57
CA GLN A 89 27.10 1.13 -24.85
C GLN A 89 27.73 2.08 -23.83
N ASP A 90 27.63 1.74 -22.56
CA ASP A 90 28.21 2.51 -21.46
C ASP A 90 28.60 1.56 -20.32
N SER A 91 29.90 1.36 -20.14
CA SER A 91 30.46 0.51 -19.08
C SER A 91 30.22 1.07 -17.65
N ALA A 92 29.84 2.36 -17.52
CA ALA A 92 29.55 2.99 -16.25
C ALA A 92 28.10 2.74 -15.78
N ILE A 93 27.21 2.25 -16.65
CA ILE A 93 25.83 1.94 -16.27
C ILE A 93 25.81 0.78 -15.29
N LYS A 94 25.30 1.04 -14.10
CA LYS A 94 25.04 -0.01 -13.11
C LYS A 94 23.59 -0.47 -13.21
N ILE A 95 23.40 -1.71 -13.63
CA ILE A 95 22.11 -2.35 -13.79
C ILE A 95 21.77 -3.10 -12.51
N ASN A 96 20.65 -2.71 -11.86
CA ASN A 96 20.16 -3.36 -10.65
C ASN A 96 19.33 -4.61 -10.96
N SER A 97 18.48 -4.53 -12.00
CA SER A 97 17.64 -5.66 -12.41
C SER A 97 17.15 -5.51 -13.85
N ILE A 98 16.90 -6.65 -14.49
CA ILE A 98 16.27 -6.74 -15.82
C ILE A 98 15.03 -7.61 -15.69
N THR A 99 13.88 -7.11 -16.11
CA THR A 99 12.62 -7.84 -16.11
C THR A 99 12.12 -7.99 -17.53
N ILE A 100 12.07 -9.21 -18.04
CA ILE A 100 11.53 -9.53 -19.37
C ILE A 100 10.01 -9.74 -19.24
N ALA A 101 9.24 -9.01 -20.03
CA ALA A 101 7.80 -9.21 -20.11
C ALA A 101 7.48 -10.54 -20.83
N GLN A 102 6.55 -11.30 -20.33
CA GLN A 102 6.11 -12.57 -20.97
C GLN A 102 5.33 -12.31 -22.24
N GLU A 103 4.42 -11.33 -22.21
CA GLU A 103 3.59 -10.95 -23.35
C GLU A 103 4.46 -10.48 -24.53
N PRO A 104 4.21 -10.99 -25.78
CA PRO A 104 5.01 -10.63 -26.96
C PRO A 104 5.02 -9.14 -27.29
N THR A 105 3.92 -8.45 -27.03
CA THR A 105 3.70 -7.04 -27.36
C THR A 105 4.06 -6.08 -26.23
N THR A 106 4.62 -6.57 -25.12
CA THR A 106 4.94 -5.74 -23.96
C THR A 106 6.44 -5.47 -23.89
N SER A 107 6.80 -4.22 -23.64
CA SER A 107 8.19 -3.79 -23.40
C SER A 107 8.75 -4.45 -22.14
N SER A 108 10.06 -4.63 -22.10
CA SER A 108 10.80 -5.09 -20.94
C SER A 108 11.33 -3.90 -20.13
N THR A 109 11.70 -4.15 -18.87
CA THR A 109 12.18 -3.10 -17.97
C THR A 109 13.61 -3.37 -17.53
N VAL A 110 14.48 -2.37 -17.67
CA VAL A 110 15.83 -2.36 -17.13
C VAL A 110 15.90 -1.33 -16.02
N ASN A 111 16.17 -1.76 -14.80
CA ASN A 111 16.38 -0.85 -13.66
C ASN A 111 17.86 -0.52 -13.55
N ILE A 112 18.19 0.75 -13.63
CA ILE A 112 19.55 1.26 -13.51
C ILE A 112 19.71 2.08 -12.23
N GLU A 113 20.94 2.10 -11.70
CA GLU A 113 21.28 2.99 -10.60
C GLU A 113 21.23 4.44 -11.10
N LYS A 114 20.54 5.30 -10.37
CA LYS A 114 20.48 6.74 -10.65
C LYS A 114 20.71 7.50 -9.36
N GLU A 115 21.62 8.46 -9.41
CA GLU A 115 21.93 9.30 -8.26
C GLU A 115 20.68 10.02 -7.75
N GLY A 116 20.46 10.00 -6.43
CA GLY A 116 19.25 10.53 -5.80
C GLY A 116 18.02 9.63 -5.84
N ALA A 117 18.02 8.55 -6.62
CA ALA A 117 16.92 7.59 -6.70
C ALA A 117 17.24 6.31 -5.93
N ARG A 118 16.81 6.21 -4.68
CA ARG A 118 17.07 5.04 -3.80
C ARG A 118 16.69 3.68 -4.40
N ARG A 119 15.75 3.66 -5.35
CA ARG A 119 15.27 2.44 -6.03
C ARG A 119 15.76 2.32 -7.46
N GLY A 120 16.70 3.20 -7.87
CA GLY A 120 17.10 3.30 -9.26
C GLY A 120 16.01 3.89 -10.16
N TYR A 121 16.26 3.82 -11.45
CA TYR A 121 15.37 4.31 -12.50
C TYR A 121 15.01 3.17 -13.46
N ASN A 122 13.72 3.01 -13.74
CA ASN A 122 13.22 1.99 -14.66
C ASN A 122 13.19 2.54 -16.08
N MET A 123 14.05 2.04 -16.96
CA MET A 123 13.97 2.26 -18.41
C MET A 123 13.09 1.19 -19.04
N MET A 124 12.19 1.61 -19.93
CA MET A 124 11.44 0.70 -20.78
C MET A 124 12.27 0.42 -22.04
N VAL A 125 12.39 -0.85 -22.39
CA VAL A 125 13.21 -1.29 -23.52
C VAL A 125 12.44 -2.27 -24.40
N ASN A 126 12.72 -2.21 -25.70
CA ASN A 126 12.20 -3.19 -26.64
C ASN A 126 12.94 -4.53 -26.41
N PRO A 127 12.23 -5.62 -26.06
CA PRO A 127 12.88 -6.90 -25.75
C PRO A 127 13.50 -7.60 -26.97
N TYR A 128 13.24 -7.13 -28.19
CA TYR A 128 13.75 -7.72 -29.42
C TYR A 128 14.98 -6.99 -29.97
N THR A 129 15.08 -5.67 -29.76
CA THR A 129 16.11 -4.81 -30.32
C THR A 129 17.05 -4.20 -29.29
N ALA A 130 16.71 -4.28 -28.01
CA ALA A 130 17.34 -3.58 -26.89
C ALA A 130 17.24 -2.03 -26.98
N GLU A 131 16.43 -1.50 -27.89
CA GLU A 131 16.21 -0.07 -28.03
C GLU A 131 15.51 0.50 -26.78
N VAL A 132 15.99 1.64 -26.29
CA VAL A 132 15.36 2.37 -25.18
C VAL A 132 14.12 3.08 -25.69
N LEU A 133 12.98 2.80 -25.07
CA LEU A 133 11.69 3.38 -25.40
C LEU A 133 11.51 4.75 -24.72
N PRO A 134 10.55 5.57 -25.18
CA PRO A 134 10.28 6.88 -24.61
C PRO A 134 10.07 6.82 -23.08
N GLU A 135 10.43 7.88 -22.38
CA GLU A 135 10.26 7.99 -20.94
C GLU A 135 8.78 7.97 -20.56
N VAL A 136 8.45 7.20 -19.51
CA VAL A 136 7.08 7.08 -19.02
C VAL A 136 6.66 8.36 -18.30
N LYS A 137 5.74 9.10 -18.90
CA LYS A 137 5.15 10.32 -18.31
C LYS A 137 4.20 9.97 -17.17
N GLY A 138 4.16 10.81 -16.13
CA GLY A 138 3.25 10.65 -15.00
C GLY A 138 3.84 9.90 -13.80
N ARG A 139 5.04 9.33 -13.88
CA ARG A 139 5.71 8.66 -12.75
C ARG A 139 5.89 9.57 -11.53
N GLU A 140 6.22 10.84 -11.75
CA GLU A 140 6.41 11.79 -10.65
C GLU A 140 5.14 11.99 -9.84
N PHE A 141 3.99 12.07 -10.52
CA PHE A 141 2.69 12.14 -9.86
C PHE A 141 2.44 10.91 -8.98
N PHE A 142 2.67 9.70 -9.51
CA PHE A 142 2.47 8.47 -8.72
C PHE A 142 3.49 8.32 -7.60
N ASN A 143 4.72 8.76 -7.79
CA ASN A 143 5.72 8.84 -6.71
C ASN A 143 5.26 9.79 -5.59
N PHE A 144 4.68 10.93 -5.92
CA PHE A 144 4.08 11.84 -4.95
C PHE A 144 2.90 11.18 -4.22
N ILE A 145 1.96 10.56 -4.94
CA ILE A 145 0.83 9.83 -4.37
C ILE A 145 1.30 8.71 -3.43
N GLN A 146 2.32 7.94 -3.84
CA GLN A 146 2.93 6.91 -3.01
C GLN A 146 3.52 7.47 -1.72
N GLN A 147 4.25 8.59 -1.80
CA GLN A 147 4.82 9.25 -0.62
C GLN A 147 3.71 9.79 0.30
N LEU A 148 2.69 10.41 -0.28
CA LEU A 148 1.54 10.91 0.47
C LEU A 148 0.81 9.77 1.20
N HIS A 149 0.56 8.65 0.51
CA HIS A 149 -0.08 7.47 1.08
C HIS A 149 0.75 6.84 2.22
N ARG A 150 2.07 6.75 2.07
CA ARG A 150 2.92 6.01 3.01
C ARG A 150 3.39 6.82 4.20
N ASN A 151 3.66 8.10 4.01
CA ASN A 151 4.32 8.93 5.01
C ASN A 151 3.87 10.40 5.00
N LEU A 152 2.70 10.68 4.42
CA LEU A 152 2.09 12.03 4.35
C LEU A 152 3.06 13.09 3.79
N THR A 153 4.03 12.71 2.98
CA THR A 153 5.13 13.54 2.45
C THR A 153 6.08 14.14 3.51
N VAL A 154 5.88 13.85 4.80
CA VAL A 154 6.70 14.37 5.91
C VAL A 154 7.69 13.33 6.47
N GLY A 155 8.07 12.35 5.66
CA GLY A 155 9.14 11.40 5.94
C GLY A 155 8.89 10.49 7.16
N PRO A 156 9.89 10.29 8.06
CA PRO A 156 9.77 9.35 9.17
C PRO A 156 8.63 9.67 10.13
N VAL A 157 8.37 10.96 10.39
CA VAL A 157 7.28 11.40 11.27
C VAL A 157 5.92 11.02 10.67
N GLY A 158 5.73 11.25 9.37
CA GLY A 158 4.51 10.86 8.67
C GLY A 158 4.28 9.36 8.70
N LYS A 159 5.35 8.55 8.57
CA LYS A 159 5.26 7.09 8.68
C LYS A 159 4.77 6.65 10.07
N GLN A 160 5.18 7.32 11.14
CA GLN A 160 4.68 7.03 12.49
C GLN A 160 3.22 7.44 12.64
N ILE A 161 2.83 8.58 12.10
CA ILE A 161 1.43 9.06 12.12
C ILE A 161 0.53 8.08 11.37
N THR A 162 0.89 7.68 10.15
CA THR A 162 0.12 6.71 9.37
C THR A 162 0.03 5.35 10.05
N GLY A 163 1.12 4.90 10.69
CA GLY A 163 1.14 3.68 11.50
C GLY A 163 0.19 3.76 12.70
N ALA A 164 0.22 4.87 13.44
CA ALA A 164 -0.70 5.09 14.56
C ALA A 164 -2.18 5.15 14.08
N CYS A 165 -2.47 5.83 12.97
CA CYS A 165 -3.81 5.86 12.39
C CYS A 165 -4.29 4.47 11.96
N THR A 166 -3.40 3.61 11.46
CA THR A 166 -3.74 2.22 11.11
C THR A 166 -4.12 1.40 12.36
N LEU A 167 -3.42 1.57 13.47
CA LEU A 167 -3.79 0.94 14.74
C LEU A 167 -5.12 1.49 15.27
N MET A 168 -5.37 2.80 15.13
CA MET A 168 -6.65 3.40 15.49
C MET A 168 -7.81 2.86 14.63
N LEU A 169 -7.57 2.51 13.37
CA LEU A 169 -8.59 1.88 12.52
C LEU A 169 -9.11 0.58 13.14
N ILE A 170 -8.22 -0.26 13.69
CA ILE A 170 -8.60 -1.49 14.40
C ILE A 170 -9.51 -1.14 15.59
N PHE A 171 -9.12 -0.14 16.38
CA PHE A 171 -9.94 0.34 17.49
C PHE A 171 -11.32 0.83 17.02
N PHE A 172 -11.41 1.56 15.92
CA PHE A 172 -12.68 2.04 15.37
C PHE A 172 -13.59 0.90 14.93
N VAL A 173 -13.04 -0.09 14.26
CA VAL A 173 -13.81 -1.27 13.84
C VAL A 173 -14.37 -2.01 15.07
N LEU A 174 -13.54 -2.29 16.04
CA LEU A 174 -13.95 -3.04 17.25
C LEU A 174 -14.92 -2.24 18.12
N SER A 175 -14.63 -0.95 18.36
CA SER A 175 -15.49 -0.08 19.16
C SER A 175 -16.81 0.23 18.48
N GLY A 176 -16.80 0.45 17.17
CA GLY A 176 -18.01 0.66 16.37
C GLY A 176 -18.92 -0.58 16.39
N LEU A 177 -18.33 -1.76 16.21
CA LEU A 177 -19.06 -3.03 16.30
C LEU A 177 -19.67 -3.23 17.69
N TYR A 178 -18.89 -2.96 18.77
CA TYR A 178 -19.38 -3.02 20.15
C TYR A 178 -20.54 -2.06 20.41
N LEU A 179 -20.45 -0.82 19.91
CA LEU A 179 -21.50 0.19 20.10
C LEU A 179 -22.79 -0.16 19.33
N ARG A 180 -22.65 -0.79 18.15
CA ARG A 180 -23.79 -1.19 17.32
C ARG A 180 -24.40 -2.53 17.76
N TRP A 181 -23.69 -3.34 18.53
CA TRP A 181 -24.18 -4.67 18.92
C TRP A 181 -25.54 -4.58 19.61
N PRO A 182 -26.61 -5.18 19.08
CA PRO A 182 -27.93 -5.12 19.67
C PRO A 182 -27.89 -5.79 21.05
N LYS A 183 -28.43 -5.11 22.06
CA LYS A 183 -28.70 -5.78 23.34
C LYS A 183 -29.71 -6.89 23.05
N ARG A 184 -29.31 -8.12 23.22
CA ARG A 184 -30.23 -9.25 23.24
C ARG A 184 -31.19 -8.99 24.39
N HIS A 185 -32.44 -8.62 24.07
CA HIS A 185 -33.51 -8.61 25.05
C HIS A 185 -33.79 -10.08 25.40
N SER A 186 -33.36 -10.51 26.58
CA SER A 186 -33.80 -11.73 27.22
C SER A 186 -35.11 -11.46 27.92
#